data_9213c4c0adbcdef8ef016c88a33a6e5b
#
_entry.id   9213c4c0adbcdef8ef016c88a33a6e5b
#
_cell.length_a   1.000
_cell.length_b   1.000
_cell.length_c   1.000
_cell.angle_alpha   90.00
_cell.angle_beta   90.00
_cell.angle_gamma   90.00
#
_symmetry.space_group_name_H-M   'P 1'
#
loop_
_entity.id
_entity.type
_entity.pdbx_description
1 polymer ?
#
loop_
_entity_poly.entity_id
_entity_poly.type
_entity_poly.pdbx_seq_one_letter_code
_entity_poly.pdbx_strand_id
1 'polypeptide(L)'
;MKISIIGPGIMPIPPTGWGAVEILIWDQKLALEKLGHEVDIVNTKSPIEIVQKVNAYRPDFVHIQYDDFIELYPFIQYPCAITSHFGYLEQSNKWGYYHDRIVKPFQRIAPKIFCLSDGIRDVYKNELLIEESNLYVTPNGVNTRKFVCKDKPKHP
;
A
#
# COMPACT_ATOMS: atom_id res chain seq x y z
N MET A 1 11.72 2.86 14.89
CA MET A 1 11.85 1.83 13.83
C MET A 1 12.24 2.52 12.52
N LYS A 2 13.02 1.81 11.69
CA LYS A 2 13.28 2.20 10.31
C LYS A 2 12.24 1.54 9.40
N ILE A 3 11.52 2.33 8.63
CA ILE A 3 10.44 1.85 7.76
C ILE A 3 10.73 2.25 6.32
N SER A 4 10.64 1.31 5.39
CA SER A 4 10.72 1.59 3.96
C SER A 4 9.33 1.45 3.33
N ILE A 5 8.86 2.50 2.66
CA ILE A 5 7.58 2.48 1.94
C ILE A 5 7.88 2.42 0.44
N ILE A 6 7.36 1.40 -0.24
CA ILE A 6 7.51 1.22 -1.68
C ILE A 6 6.26 1.77 -2.36
N GLY A 7 6.43 2.85 -3.10
CA GLY A 7 5.38 3.48 -3.90
C GLY A 7 5.32 2.95 -5.34
N PRO A 8 4.27 3.33 -6.11
CA PRO A 8 4.02 2.78 -7.46
C PRO A 8 5.03 3.23 -8.54
N GLY A 9 5.85 4.24 -8.27
CA GLY A 9 6.78 4.79 -9.26
C GLY A 9 6.11 5.50 -10.45
N ILE A 10 4.85 5.91 -10.29
CA ILE A 10 4.05 6.51 -11.38
C ILE A 10 4.12 8.02 -11.31
N MET A 11 3.83 8.60 -10.16
CA MET A 11 3.85 10.04 -9.92
C MET A 11 4.94 10.38 -8.88
N PRO A 12 5.42 11.64 -8.82
CA PRO A 12 6.45 12.02 -7.85
C PRO A 12 5.94 11.97 -6.40
N ILE A 13 6.85 11.64 -5.48
CA ILE A 13 6.64 11.75 -4.02
C ILE A 13 7.81 12.60 -3.47
N PRO A 14 7.58 13.75 -2.84
CA PRO A 14 6.27 14.35 -2.49
C PRO A 14 5.44 14.73 -3.73
N PRO A 15 4.09 14.63 -3.63
CA PRO A 15 3.21 14.88 -4.76
C PRO A 15 3.23 16.38 -5.14
N THR A 16 3.33 16.66 -6.44
CA THR A 16 3.29 18.03 -7.00
C THR A 16 1.92 18.41 -7.55
N GLY A 17 0.95 17.50 -7.50
CA GLY A 17 -0.40 17.68 -8.02
C GLY A 17 -1.34 16.57 -7.54
N TRP A 18 -2.01 15.90 -8.47
CA TRP A 18 -2.85 14.77 -8.19
C TRP A 18 -2.01 13.47 -8.08
N GLY A 19 -2.56 12.43 -7.48
CA GLY A 19 -1.92 11.14 -7.23
C GLY A 19 -2.38 10.64 -5.86
N ALA A 20 -3.50 9.91 -5.84
CA ALA A 20 -4.13 9.53 -4.56
C ALA A 20 -3.21 8.68 -3.68
N VAL A 21 -2.56 7.67 -4.27
CA VAL A 21 -1.66 6.77 -3.54
C VAL A 21 -0.40 7.51 -3.09
N GLU A 22 0.17 8.36 -3.94
CA GLU A 22 1.37 9.14 -3.62
C GLU A 22 1.10 10.16 -2.50
N ILE A 23 -0.09 10.76 -2.47
CA ILE A 23 -0.52 11.64 -1.37
C ILE A 23 -0.64 10.84 -0.06
N LEU A 24 -1.25 9.66 -0.10
CA LEU A 24 -1.37 8.78 1.06
C LEU A 24 0.01 8.36 1.59
N ILE A 25 0.92 7.95 0.71
CA ILE A 25 2.30 7.58 1.08
C ILE A 25 3.02 8.74 1.74
N TRP A 26 2.91 9.94 1.17
CA TRP A 26 3.56 11.12 1.73
C TRP A 26 2.99 11.51 3.10
N ASP A 27 1.66 11.54 3.23
CA ASP A 27 1.02 11.85 4.51
C ASP A 27 1.31 10.77 5.57
N GLN A 28 1.39 9.49 5.19
CA GLN A 28 1.80 8.38 6.07
C GLN A 28 3.24 8.56 6.55
N LYS A 29 4.19 8.88 5.65
CA LYS A 29 5.58 9.18 6.03
C LYS A 29 5.61 10.27 7.10
N LEU A 30 4.97 11.41 6.84
CA LEU A 30 4.96 12.55 7.76
C LEU A 30 4.34 12.19 9.13
N ALA A 31 3.32 11.33 9.14
CA ALA A 31 2.67 10.87 10.37
C ALA A 31 3.59 9.93 11.16
N LEU A 32 4.24 8.97 10.51
CA LEU A 32 5.17 8.03 11.13
C LEU A 32 6.40 8.74 11.68
N GLU A 33 6.95 9.72 10.97
CA GLU A 33 8.09 10.52 11.45
C GLU A 33 7.73 11.32 12.72
N LYS A 34 6.50 11.84 12.83
CA LYS A 34 6.01 12.48 14.07
C LYS A 34 5.91 11.52 15.24
N LEU A 35 5.72 10.24 14.98
CA LEU A 35 5.72 9.18 15.99
C LEU A 35 7.13 8.69 16.34
N GLY A 36 8.18 9.31 15.76
CA GLY A 36 9.58 9.00 16.06
C GLY A 36 10.14 7.84 15.23
N HIS A 37 9.50 7.48 14.11
CA HIS A 37 10.05 6.51 13.17
C HIS A 37 10.94 7.20 12.14
N GLU A 38 11.93 6.49 11.62
CA GLU A 38 12.72 6.89 10.46
C GLU A 38 12.09 6.27 9.21
N VAL A 39 11.70 7.09 8.21
CA VAL A 39 10.93 6.61 7.07
C VAL A 39 11.60 6.97 5.75
N ASP A 40 11.96 5.94 4.96
CA ASP A 40 12.41 6.07 3.58
C ASP A 40 11.26 5.75 2.60
N ILE A 41 11.28 6.40 1.43
CA ILE A 41 10.35 6.13 0.34
C ILE A 41 11.13 5.69 -0.89
N VAL A 42 10.85 4.47 -1.35
CA VAL A 42 11.34 3.95 -2.62
C VAL A 42 10.24 4.05 -3.66
N ASN A 43 10.34 5.01 -4.57
CA ASN A 43 9.31 5.30 -5.56
C ASN A 43 9.90 5.21 -6.99
N THR A 44 9.99 3.99 -7.50
CA THR A 44 10.51 3.66 -8.83
C THR A 44 9.78 2.46 -9.40
N LYS A 45 9.73 2.33 -10.74
CA LYS A 45 9.16 1.16 -11.43
C LYS A 45 10.16 0.02 -11.59
N SER A 46 11.42 0.22 -11.27
CA SER A 46 12.46 -0.80 -11.44
C SER A 46 12.48 -1.77 -10.25
N PRO A 47 12.12 -3.05 -10.42
CA PRO A 47 12.21 -4.07 -9.37
C PRO A 47 13.60 -4.18 -8.77
N ILE A 48 14.63 -4.14 -9.62
CA ILE A 48 16.03 -4.24 -9.20
C ILE A 48 16.41 -3.06 -8.30
N GLU A 49 16.06 -1.85 -8.72
CA GLU A 49 16.32 -0.63 -7.96
C GLU A 49 15.59 -0.63 -6.61
N ILE A 50 14.33 -1.13 -6.56
CA ILE A 50 13.57 -1.27 -5.32
C ILE A 50 14.33 -2.15 -4.35
N VAL A 51 14.69 -3.36 -4.75
CA VAL A 51 15.39 -4.31 -3.88
C VAL A 51 16.74 -3.76 -3.42
N GLN A 52 17.51 -3.12 -4.31
CA GLN A 52 18.80 -2.51 -3.97
C GLN A 52 18.65 -1.41 -2.92
N LYS A 53 17.69 -0.49 -3.10
CA LYS A 53 17.46 0.63 -2.16
C LYS A 53 16.98 0.14 -0.80
N VAL A 54 16.02 -0.79 -0.78
CA VAL A 54 15.53 -1.39 0.47
C VAL A 54 16.67 -2.09 1.23
N ASN A 55 17.47 -2.88 0.54
CA ASN A 55 18.59 -3.60 1.17
C ASN A 55 19.70 -2.64 1.67
N ALA A 56 19.97 -1.56 0.96
CA ALA A 56 20.92 -0.53 1.39
C ALA A 56 20.43 0.22 2.63
N TYR A 57 19.13 0.50 2.71
CA TYR A 57 18.52 1.20 3.84
C TYR A 57 18.42 0.35 5.10
N ARG A 58 18.30 -0.97 4.97
CA ARG A 58 18.16 -1.95 6.08
C ARG A 58 17.01 -1.61 7.03
N PRO A 59 15.76 -1.62 6.56
CA PRO A 59 14.61 -1.28 7.38
C PRO A 59 14.26 -2.38 8.39
N ASP A 60 13.56 -2.01 9.47
CA ASP A 60 12.92 -2.96 10.38
C ASP A 60 11.61 -3.51 9.78
N PHE A 61 10.97 -2.73 8.88
CA PHE A 61 9.71 -3.09 8.23
C PHE A 61 9.61 -2.47 6.83
N VAL A 62 9.00 -3.21 5.90
CA VAL A 62 8.72 -2.76 4.53
C VAL A 62 7.23 -2.76 4.28
N HIS A 63 6.71 -1.65 3.73
CA HIS A 63 5.33 -1.54 3.30
C HIS A 63 5.24 -1.31 1.78
N ILE A 64 4.77 -2.31 1.04
CA ILE A 64 4.52 -2.20 -0.40
C ILE A 64 3.12 -1.61 -0.60
N GLN A 65 3.01 -0.45 -1.24
CA GLN A 65 1.73 0.21 -1.52
C GLN A 65 1.33 0.16 -3.00
N TYR A 66 1.69 -0.93 -3.66
CA TYR A 66 1.34 -1.15 -5.06
C TYR A 66 1.28 -2.64 -5.35
N ASP A 67 0.11 -3.14 -5.72
CA ASP A 67 -0.16 -4.56 -5.91
C ASP A 67 0.57 -5.20 -7.10
N ASP A 68 0.92 -4.45 -8.14
CA ASP A 68 1.78 -4.93 -9.23
C ASP A 68 3.18 -5.37 -8.74
N PHE A 69 3.58 -4.93 -7.56
CA PHE A 69 4.84 -5.34 -6.94
C PHE A 69 4.70 -6.59 -6.05
N ILE A 70 3.59 -7.31 -6.13
CA ILE A 70 3.39 -8.56 -5.38
C ILE A 70 4.52 -9.57 -5.63
N GLU A 71 5.02 -9.65 -6.86
CA GLU A 71 6.13 -10.57 -7.22
C GLU A 71 7.47 -10.20 -6.56
N LEU A 72 7.61 -8.99 -6.02
CA LEU A 72 8.80 -8.59 -5.25
C LEU A 72 8.74 -9.11 -3.81
N TYR A 73 7.55 -9.40 -3.28
CA TYR A 73 7.35 -9.76 -1.88
C TYR A 73 8.29 -10.88 -1.39
N PRO A 74 8.51 -11.99 -2.14
CA PRO A 74 9.43 -13.05 -1.72
C PRO A 74 10.91 -12.66 -1.72
N PHE A 75 11.28 -11.56 -2.39
CA PHE A 75 12.66 -11.07 -2.47
C PHE A 75 12.99 -10.01 -1.41
N ILE A 76 12.00 -9.53 -0.68
CA ILE A 76 12.18 -8.61 0.45
C ILE A 76 12.61 -9.42 1.68
N GLN A 77 13.82 -9.21 2.16
CA GLN A 77 14.41 -9.95 3.28
C GLN A 77 14.03 -9.41 4.66
N TYR A 78 13.09 -8.50 4.73
CA TYR A 78 12.63 -7.83 5.94
C TYR A 78 11.15 -8.14 6.20
N PRO A 79 10.67 -8.00 7.45
CA PRO A 79 9.22 -8.04 7.71
C PRO A 79 8.49 -7.11 6.75
N CYS A 80 7.52 -7.66 6.01
CA CYS A 80 6.88 -6.95 4.91
C CYS A 80 5.36 -7.16 4.92
N ALA A 81 4.63 -6.12 4.52
CA ALA A 81 3.21 -6.22 4.18
C ALA A 81 2.93 -5.45 2.89
N ILE A 82 1.83 -5.80 2.22
CA ILE A 82 1.38 -5.15 0.99
C ILE A 82 -0.02 -4.57 1.17
N THR A 83 -0.28 -3.41 0.54
CA THR A 83 -1.62 -2.82 0.38
C THR A 83 -1.94 -2.68 -1.08
N SER A 84 -3.13 -3.16 -1.50
CA SER A 84 -3.72 -2.81 -2.78
C SER A 84 -4.65 -1.60 -2.60
N HIS A 85 -4.42 -0.55 -3.37
CA HIS A 85 -5.29 0.63 -3.43
C HIS A 85 -6.27 0.59 -4.60
N PHE A 86 -6.21 -0.46 -5.41
CA PHE A 86 -7.04 -0.60 -6.60
C PHE A 86 -8.20 -1.55 -6.32
N GLY A 87 -9.43 -1.05 -6.48
CA GLY A 87 -10.66 -1.79 -6.16
C GLY A 87 -11.01 -2.94 -7.12
N TYR A 88 -10.14 -3.34 -8.04
CA TYR A 88 -10.45 -4.46 -8.94
C TYR A 88 -10.28 -5.83 -8.28
N LEU A 89 -9.52 -5.95 -7.20
CA LEU A 89 -9.49 -7.17 -6.40
C LEU A 89 -10.82 -7.44 -5.70
N GLU A 90 -11.61 -6.39 -5.41
CA GLU A 90 -12.96 -6.50 -4.84
C GLU A 90 -14.03 -6.85 -5.88
N GLN A 91 -13.70 -6.83 -7.17
CA GLN A 91 -14.62 -7.02 -8.26
C GLN A 91 -14.25 -8.27 -9.05
N SER A 92 -14.72 -9.44 -8.62
CA SER A 92 -14.39 -10.72 -9.25
C SER A 92 -14.71 -10.78 -10.75
N ASN A 93 -15.69 -10.00 -11.21
CA ASN A 93 -16.02 -9.87 -12.63
C ASN A 93 -14.91 -9.17 -13.46
N LYS A 94 -13.99 -8.47 -12.82
CA LYS A 94 -12.82 -7.83 -13.45
C LYS A 94 -11.56 -8.69 -13.39
N TRP A 95 -11.57 -9.79 -12.65
CA TRP A 95 -10.39 -10.65 -12.47
C TRP A 95 -9.84 -11.20 -13.78
N GLY A 96 -10.68 -11.44 -14.80
CA GLY A 96 -10.24 -11.95 -16.09
C GLY A 96 -9.05 -11.21 -16.69
N TYR A 97 -8.98 -9.89 -16.52
CA TYR A 97 -7.88 -9.05 -16.99
C TYR A 97 -6.67 -9.06 -16.03
N TYR A 98 -6.91 -9.13 -14.72
CA TYR A 98 -5.87 -9.01 -13.69
C TYR A 98 -5.49 -10.36 -13.07
N HIS A 99 -6.16 -11.44 -13.48
CA HIS A 99 -6.06 -12.75 -12.85
C HIS A 99 -4.61 -13.27 -12.80
N ASP A 100 -3.94 -13.32 -13.94
CA ASP A 100 -2.58 -13.88 -14.01
C ASP A 100 -1.52 -12.94 -13.43
N ARG A 101 -1.77 -11.64 -13.48
CA ARG A 101 -0.82 -10.60 -13.06
C ARG A 101 -0.88 -10.31 -11.57
N ILE A 102 -2.05 -10.40 -10.95
CA ILE A 102 -2.27 -9.98 -9.54
C ILE A 102 -2.94 -11.08 -8.73
N VAL A 103 -4.09 -11.60 -9.14
CA VAL A 103 -4.86 -12.55 -8.32
C VAL A 103 -4.06 -13.83 -8.05
N LYS A 104 -3.55 -14.49 -9.09
CA LYS A 104 -2.73 -15.70 -8.92
C LYS A 104 -1.46 -15.47 -8.08
N PRO A 105 -0.67 -14.41 -8.30
CA PRO A 105 0.46 -14.10 -7.43
C PRO A 105 0.06 -13.91 -5.97
N PHE A 106 -1.03 -13.19 -5.67
CA PHE A 106 -1.52 -13.05 -4.29
C PHE A 106 -1.88 -14.40 -3.67
N GLN A 107 -2.58 -15.27 -4.39
CA GLN A 107 -2.92 -16.62 -3.92
C GLN A 107 -1.67 -17.48 -3.68
N ARG A 108 -0.71 -17.44 -4.62
CA ARG A 108 0.53 -18.25 -4.56
C ARG A 108 1.48 -17.80 -3.46
N ILE A 109 1.65 -16.49 -3.29
CA ILE A 109 2.61 -15.89 -2.36
C ILE A 109 2.02 -15.81 -0.95
N ALA A 110 0.70 -15.62 -0.84
CA ALA A 110 -0.03 -15.44 0.41
C ALA A 110 0.65 -14.43 1.35
N PRO A 111 0.84 -13.16 0.91
CA PRO A 111 1.57 -12.16 1.67
C PRO A 111 0.81 -11.74 2.93
N LYS A 112 1.47 -11.01 3.83
CA LYS A 112 0.76 -10.19 4.83
C LYS A 112 0.14 -8.99 4.13
N ILE A 113 -1.14 -8.73 4.39
CA ILE A 113 -1.92 -7.70 3.69
C ILE A 113 -2.52 -6.73 4.69
N PHE A 114 -2.31 -5.44 4.44
CA PHE A 114 -3.07 -4.38 5.08
C PHE A 114 -4.32 -4.10 4.25
N CYS A 115 -5.46 -4.54 4.74
CA CYS A 115 -6.76 -4.42 4.10
C CYS A 115 -7.38 -3.05 4.42
N LEU A 116 -7.87 -2.33 3.42
CA LEU A 116 -8.44 -0.99 3.61
C LEU A 116 -9.82 -1.00 4.27
N SER A 117 -10.49 -2.15 4.30
CA SER A 117 -11.78 -2.35 4.97
C SER A 117 -12.00 -3.82 5.32
N ASP A 118 -13.01 -4.09 6.17
CA ASP A 118 -13.47 -5.46 6.45
C ASP A 118 -13.95 -6.18 5.18
N GLY A 119 -14.67 -5.48 4.30
CA GLY A 119 -15.12 -6.05 3.02
C GLY A 119 -13.96 -6.50 2.15
N ILE A 120 -12.88 -5.72 2.06
CA ILE A 120 -11.65 -6.11 1.34
C ILE A 120 -10.99 -7.32 2.00
N ARG A 121 -10.88 -7.34 3.33
CA ARG A 121 -10.38 -8.50 4.07
C ARG A 121 -11.16 -9.77 3.72
N ASP A 122 -12.49 -9.67 3.68
CA ASP A 122 -13.36 -10.81 3.40
C ASP A 122 -13.18 -11.34 1.97
N VAL A 123 -12.92 -10.48 0.98
CA VAL A 123 -12.53 -10.88 -0.38
C VAL A 123 -11.21 -11.66 -0.37
N TYR A 124 -10.18 -11.14 0.28
CA TYR A 124 -8.89 -11.86 0.37
C TYR A 124 -9.04 -13.22 1.06
N LYS A 125 -9.83 -13.29 2.12
CA LYS A 125 -10.06 -14.53 2.88
C LYS A 125 -10.87 -15.55 2.08
N ASN A 126 -12.02 -15.14 1.54
CA ASN A 126 -13.02 -16.06 1.01
C ASN A 126 -12.82 -16.38 -0.48
N GLU A 127 -12.31 -15.43 -1.26
CA GLU A 127 -12.17 -15.58 -2.70
C GLU A 127 -10.72 -15.86 -3.12
N LEU A 128 -9.74 -15.22 -2.47
CA LEU A 128 -8.33 -15.50 -2.73
C LEU A 128 -7.75 -16.57 -1.81
N LEU A 129 -8.48 -17.05 -0.81
CA LEU A 129 -8.10 -18.13 0.12
C LEU A 129 -6.83 -17.80 0.92
N ILE A 130 -6.62 -16.54 1.24
CA ILE A 130 -5.51 -16.11 2.08
C ILE A 130 -5.89 -16.30 3.55
N GLU A 131 -4.96 -16.87 4.32
CA GLU A 131 -5.19 -17.13 5.75
C GLU A 131 -5.44 -15.81 6.52
N GLU A 132 -6.42 -15.85 7.42
CA GLU A 132 -6.84 -14.69 8.23
C GLU A 132 -5.69 -14.09 9.06
N SER A 133 -4.76 -14.93 9.50
CA SER A 133 -3.55 -14.51 10.23
C SER A 133 -2.64 -13.58 9.44
N ASN A 134 -2.80 -13.52 8.12
CA ASN A 134 -2.07 -12.64 7.24
C ASN A 134 -2.83 -11.34 6.89
N LEU A 135 -4.06 -11.18 7.36
CA LEU A 135 -4.94 -10.09 6.99
C LEU A 135 -5.14 -9.10 8.15
N TYR A 136 -4.80 -7.85 7.95
CA TYR A 136 -4.87 -6.79 8.96
C TYR A 136 -5.70 -5.63 8.41
N VAL A 137 -6.82 -5.29 9.06
CA VAL A 137 -7.65 -4.15 8.62
C VAL A 137 -7.01 -2.84 9.07
N THR A 138 -6.57 -2.05 8.10
CA THR A 138 -5.91 -0.76 8.30
C THR A 138 -6.48 0.26 7.33
N PRO A 139 -7.58 0.94 7.68
CA PRO A 139 -8.21 1.93 6.81
C PRO A 139 -7.26 3.09 6.48
N ASN A 140 -7.41 3.65 5.28
CA ASN A 140 -6.68 4.85 4.92
C ASN A 140 -7.03 6.01 5.86
N GLY A 141 -6.00 6.69 6.35
CA GLY A 141 -6.15 7.94 7.07
C GLY A 141 -6.38 9.12 6.15
N VAL A 142 -6.88 10.23 6.71
CA VAL A 142 -7.00 11.52 6.03
C VAL A 142 -6.25 12.59 6.80
N ASN A 143 -5.54 13.45 6.08
CA ASN A 143 -4.85 14.58 6.71
C ASN A 143 -5.84 15.69 7.06
N THR A 144 -6.34 15.68 8.29
CA THR A 144 -7.35 16.63 8.79
C THR A 144 -6.90 18.08 8.81
N ARG A 145 -5.59 18.37 8.67
CA ARG A 145 -5.08 19.74 8.52
C ARG A 145 -5.32 20.29 7.12
N LYS A 146 -5.36 19.42 6.10
CA LYS A 146 -5.66 19.79 4.71
C LYS A 146 -7.17 19.85 4.46
N PHE A 147 -7.94 18.99 5.14
CA PHE A 147 -9.39 18.87 4.97
C PHE A 147 -10.09 19.46 6.19
N VAL A 148 -10.19 20.78 6.24
CA VAL A 148 -10.94 21.49 7.27
C VAL A 148 -12.41 21.55 6.86
N CYS A 149 -13.31 21.14 7.75
CA CYS A 149 -14.74 21.34 7.55
C CYS A 149 -15.00 22.85 7.54
N LYS A 150 -15.37 23.40 6.38
CA LYS A 150 -15.89 24.76 6.31
C LYS A 150 -17.37 24.68 6.62
N ASP A 151 -17.83 25.54 7.54
CA ASP A 151 -19.27 25.68 7.79
C ASP A 151 -19.98 25.87 6.45
N LYS A 152 -20.93 24.97 6.15
CA LYS A 152 -21.76 25.14 4.95
C LYS A 152 -22.48 26.48 5.07
N PRO A 153 -22.41 27.36 4.06
CA PRO A 153 -23.26 28.54 4.06
C PRO A 153 -24.69 28.05 4.25
N LYS A 154 -25.40 28.60 5.24
CA LYS A 154 -26.83 28.33 5.41
C LYS A 154 -27.47 28.73 4.10
N HIS A 155 -28.05 27.73 3.40
CA HIS A 155 -28.85 28.04 2.23
C HIS A 155 -29.97 28.97 2.66
N PRO A 156 -30.22 30.03 1.90
CA PRO A 156 -31.34 30.97 2.17
C PRO A 156 -32.67 30.26 2.06
#